data_76ecce1945b0a8332496279005040d15
#
_entry.id   76ecce1945b0a8332496279005040d15
#
_cell.length_a   1.000
_cell.length_b   1.000
_cell.length_c   1.000
_cell.angle_alpha   90.00
_cell.angle_beta   90.00
_cell.angle_gamma   90.00
#
_symmetry.space_group_name_H-M   'P 1'
#
loop_
_entity.id
_entity.type
_entity.pdbx_description
1 polymer ?
#
loop_
_entity_poly.entity_id
_entity_poly.type
_entity_poly.pdbx_seq_one_letter_code
_entity_poly.pdbx_strand_id
1 'polypeptide(L)'
;MSDLTTLGQRIRHFRTLRGMTLDDLGAAVAVAGSQLSLMENGKREPRLSLLTRIADTLDIQVADLLSEEPPTARAGLEIQLDQLQQGALYSSLGLPTLRASRSMTDDTLRVIVGLHAEIARRAREAIATPEEARRANTELRQLMRTKNNYLPEIDALAQELVTKVGYSRGALTHRAVSRMAEQLGFALVHVPDLPHSARSVTDLENGRIYLPPASIPGGHGIRSMALQAMAHRLLDHHEPKTYAEFLQQRLEINYFATACLMPLEQSIEFLGAAKADRNIAVEDYRDAFGVTHEAAALRFTNLATSHLDMNVHFLRVGDDGAVANAYEHDGLRLPVDVTGSTEGQLVCHYWAARQAFDRTNRTTEFYQYTDTPEGTFWESCQTGTGPDDEFSITIGVPFAAAKWFRGRETPNRTLSRCPDLSCCKSPSNELAQRWAGKAWTSAKLHAHILSPLPSGTFPGVDDQELYAFLDAHAE
;
A
#
# COMPACT_ATOMS: atom_id res chain seq x y z
N MET A 1 -36.28 4.70 11.98
CA MET A 1 -37.38 3.77 11.60
C MET A 1 -36.90 2.40 12.02
N SER A 2 -37.64 1.72 12.92
CA SER A 2 -37.28 0.35 13.31
C SER A 2 -37.26 -0.54 12.07
N ASP A 3 -36.22 -1.35 11.94
CA ASP A 3 -36.10 -2.36 10.87
C ASP A 3 -37.32 -3.29 10.94
N LEU A 4 -37.97 -3.57 9.78
CA LEU A 4 -39.12 -4.44 9.69
C LEU A 4 -38.85 -5.83 10.27
N THR A 5 -37.62 -6.30 10.22
CA THR A 5 -37.18 -7.58 10.78
C THR A 5 -37.24 -7.53 12.31
N THR A 6 -36.74 -6.45 12.91
CA THR A 6 -36.80 -6.28 14.39
C THR A 6 -38.22 -6.16 14.87
N LEU A 7 -39.07 -5.37 14.19
CA LEU A 7 -40.50 -5.28 14.49
C LEU A 7 -41.19 -6.65 14.42
N GLY A 8 -40.94 -7.41 13.36
CA GLY A 8 -41.52 -8.76 13.18
C GLY A 8 -41.08 -9.72 14.27
N GLN A 9 -39.82 -9.71 14.65
CA GLN A 9 -39.31 -10.56 15.76
C GLN A 9 -39.90 -10.15 17.11
N ARG A 10 -40.17 -8.86 17.35
CA ARG A 10 -40.86 -8.42 18.58
C ARG A 10 -42.31 -8.87 18.61
N ILE A 11 -43.07 -8.77 17.52
CA ILE A 11 -44.42 -9.30 17.43
C ILE A 11 -44.41 -10.80 17.74
N ARG A 12 -43.51 -11.55 17.12
CA ARG A 12 -43.37 -12.99 17.37
C ARG A 12 -43.01 -13.31 18.83
N HIS A 13 -42.10 -12.54 19.42
CA HIS A 13 -41.67 -12.72 20.80
C HIS A 13 -42.85 -12.54 21.77
N PHE A 14 -43.60 -11.46 21.71
CA PHE A 14 -44.71 -11.18 22.61
C PHE A 14 -45.89 -12.14 22.38
N ARG A 15 -46.18 -12.50 21.11
CA ARG A 15 -47.16 -13.52 20.80
C ARG A 15 -46.81 -14.87 21.44
N THR A 16 -45.56 -15.28 21.33
CA THR A 16 -45.08 -16.57 21.88
C THR A 16 -45.09 -16.53 23.40
N LEU A 17 -44.73 -15.40 24.00
CA LEU A 17 -44.79 -15.20 25.46
C LEU A 17 -46.20 -15.34 26.02
N ARG A 18 -47.22 -14.95 25.22
CA ARG A 18 -48.65 -15.13 25.56
C ARG A 18 -49.16 -16.50 25.19
N GLY A 19 -48.34 -17.42 24.67
CA GLY A 19 -48.70 -18.77 24.26
C GLY A 19 -49.66 -18.86 23.05
N MET A 20 -49.81 -17.74 22.29
CA MET A 20 -50.73 -17.69 21.14
C MET A 20 -50.08 -18.28 19.89
N THR A 21 -50.88 -18.98 19.09
CA THR A 21 -50.53 -19.39 17.73
C THR A 21 -50.70 -18.21 16.76
N LEU A 22 -50.18 -18.33 15.53
CA LEU A 22 -50.43 -17.30 14.47
C LEU A 22 -51.91 -17.15 14.17
N ASP A 23 -52.67 -18.24 14.22
CA ASP A 23 -54.11 -18.22 13.95
C ASP A 23 -54.88 -17.58 15.12
N ASP A 24 -54.50 -17.82 16.40
CA ASP A 24 -55.10 -17.19 17.55
C ASP A 24 -54.94 -15.66 17.52
N LEU A 25 -53.71 -15.18 17.27
CA LEU A 25 -53.47 -13.75 17.15
C LEU A 25 -54.18 -13.19 15.91
N GLY A 26 -54.16 -13.95 14.79
CA GLY A 26 -54.84 -13.58 13.55
C GLY A 26 -56.36 -13.37 13.74
N ALA A 27 -57.01 -14.29 14.43
CA ALA A 27 -58.43 -14.20 14.76
C ALA A 27 -58.73 -12.97 15.64
N ALA A 28 -57.89 -12.70 16.67
CA ALA A 28 -58.07 -11.59 17.58
C ALA A 28 -57.89 -10.22 16.90
N VAL A 29 -57.00 -10.11 15.95
CA VAL A 29 -56.74 -8.85 15.22
C VAL A 29 -57.39 -8.78 13.83
N ALA A 30 -58.27 -9.74 13.48
CA ALA A 30 -58.96 -9.83 12.21
C ALA A 30 -58.02 -9.82 10.98
N VAL A 31 -56.93 -10.61 11.01
CA VAL A 31 -55.93 -10.76 9.94
C VAL A 31 -55.61 -12.24 9.80
N ALA A 32 -55.47 -12.74 8.56
CA ALA A 32 -55.11 -14.13 8.33
C ALA A 32 -53.71 -14.47 8.92
N GLY A 33 -53.55 -15.64 9.54
CA GLY A 33 -52.31 -16.11 10.14
C GLY A 33 -51.11 -16.07 9.15
N SER A 34 -51.39 -16.36 7.87
CA SER A 34 -50.38 -16.24 6.80
C SER A 34 -49.84 -14.80 6.61
N GLN A 35 -50.68 -13.78 6.79
CA GLN A 35 -50.27 -12.38 6.72
C GLN A 35 -49.44 -11.96 7.96
N LEU A 36 -49.85 -12.45 9.13
CA LEU A 36 -49.06 -12.27 10.37
C LEU A 36 -47.68 -12.91 10.25
N SER A 37 -47.61 -14.11 9.65
CA SER A 37 -46.33 -14.79 9.37
C SER A 37 -45.42 -13.94 8.48
N LEU A 38 -45.93 -13.25 7.45
CA LEU A 38 -45.16 -12.33 6.62
C LEU A 38 -44.67 -11.14 7.42
N MET A 39 -45.47 -10.61 8.33
CA MET A 39 -45.06 -9.48 9.20
C MET A 39 -44.01 -9.93 10.22
N GLU A 40 -44.19 -11.09 10.89
CA GLU A 40 -43.20 -11.65 11.82
C GLU A 40 -41.84 -11.95 11.17
N ASN A 41 -41.82 -12.20 9.88
CA ASN A 41 -40.60 -12.43 9.10
C ASN A 41 -40.09 -11.15 8.38
N GLY A 42 -40.57 -9.95 8.74
CA GLY A 42 -40.15 -8.69 8.17
C GLY A 42 -40.49 -8.46 6.69
N LYS A 43 -41.31 -9.35 6.09
CA LYS A 43 -41.64 -9.30 4.65
C LYS A 43 -42.82 -8.38 4.31
N ARG A 44 -43.55 -7.93 5.33
CA ARG A 44 -44.68 -7.05 5.17
C ARG A 44 -44.77 -6.07 6.34
N GLU A 45 -44.90 -4.79 6.01
CA GLU A 45 -45.10 -3.75 6.98
C GLU A 45 -46.53 -3.70 7.47
N PRO A 46 -46.80 -3.79 8.80
CA PRO A 46 -48.13 -3.62 9.36
C PRO A 46 -48.51 -2.13 9.39
N ARG A 47 -49.77 -1.81 9.12
CA ARG A 47 -50.27 -0.44 9.31
C ARG A 47 -50.36 -0.15 10.82
N LEU A 48 -50.20 1.13 11.18
CA LEU A 48 -50.23 1.60 12.58
C LEU A 48 -51.50 1.12 13.31
N SER A 49 -52.67 1.15 12.65
CA SER A 49 -53.94 0.66 13.23
C SER A 49 -53.95 -0.84 13.52
N LEU A 50 -53.16 -1.64 12.79
CA LEU A 50 -52.97 -3.03 13.07
C LEU A 50 -51.97 -3.23 14.20
N LEU A 51 -50.90 -2.49 14.24
CA LEU A 51 -49.93 -2.51 15.36
C LEU A 51 -50.57 -2.17 16.68
N THR A 52 -51.47 -1.19 16.72
CA THR A 52 -52.24 -0.87 17.94
C THR A 52 -53.09 -2.06 18.37
N ARG A 53 -53.83 -2.69 17.46
CA ARG A 53 -54.66 -3.90 17.80
C ARG A 53 -53.79 -5.09 18.27
N ILE A 54 -52.62 -5.28 17.64
CA ILE A 54 -51.65 -6.30 18.07
C ILE A 54 -51.14 -6.00 19.48
N ALA A 55 -50.76 -4.76 19.77
CA ALA A 55 -50.31 -4.32 21.07
C ALA A 55 -51.38 -4.50 22.15
N ASP A 56 -52.63 -4.06 21.87
CA ASP A 56 -53.77 -4.23 22.77
C ASP A 56 -54.07 -5.73 23.04
N THR A 57 -54.04 -6.54 21.99
CA THR A 57 -54.28 -8.02 22.15
C THR A 57 -53.19 -8.70 22.97
N LEU A 58 -51.96 -8.24 22.85
CA LEU A 58 -50.80 -8.78 23.58
C LEU A 58 -50.59 -8.11 24.94
N ASP A 59 -51.43 -7.12 25.31
CA ASP A 59 -51.37 -6.34 26.55
C ASP A 59 -49.96 -5.71 26.77
N ILE A 60 -49.51 -4.95 25.77
CA ILE A 60 -48.26 -4.22 25.75
C ILE A 60 -48.46 -2.84 25.12
N GLN A 61 -47.46 -1.94 25.25
CA GLN A 61 -47.48 -0.65 24.59
C GLN A 61 -47.05 -0.80 23.13
N VAL A 62 -47.56 0.05 22.23
CA VAL A 62 -47.09 0.11 20.82
C VAL A 62 -45.57 0.44 20.75
N ALA A 63 -45.11 1.24 21.72
CA ALA A 63 -43.69 1.57 21.86
C ALA A 63 -42.80 0.32 22.09
N ASP A 64 -43.33 -0.68 22.78
CA ASP A 64 -42.64 -1.96 23.01
C ASP A 64 -42.45 -2.73 21.70
N LEU A 65 -43.37 -2.63 20.75
CA LEU A 65 -43.23 -3.23 19.42
C LEU A 65 -42.25 -2.46 18.54
N LEU A 66 -42.20 -1.14 18.69
CA LEU A 66 -41.40 -0.26 17.88
C LEU A 66 -39.96 -0.01 18.42
N SER A 67 -39.61 -0.62 19.55
CA SER A 67 -38.26 -0.56 20.09
C SER A 67 -37.24 -1.15 19.12
N GLU A 68 -36.09 -0.50 18.98
CA GLU A 68 -34.99 -0.96 18.13
C GLU A 68 -34.16 -2.10 18.77
N GLU A 69 -34.34 -2.34 20.08
CA GLU A 69 -33.63 -3.41 20.76
C GLU A 69 -34.22 -4.79 20.42
N PRO A 70 -33.40 -5.82 20.13
CA PRO A 70 -33.88 -7.18 19.96
C PRO A 70 -34.57 -7.71 21.23
N PRO A 71 -35.70 -8.44 21.11
CA PRO A 71 -36.42 -8.88 22.29
C PRO A 71 -35.70 -9.97 23.11
N THR A 72 -34.76 -10.68 22.50
CA THR A 72 -33.90 -11.68 23.16
C THR A 72 -32.55 -11.73 22.51
N ALA A 73 -31.51 -12.22 23.20
CA ALA A 73 -30.17 -12.40 22.66
C ALA A 73 -30.19 -13.27 21.38
N ARG A 74 -31.01 -14.34 21.37
CA ARG A 74 -31.19 -15.19 20.20
C ARG A 74 -31.83 -14.44 19.04
N ALA A 75 -32.90 -13.67 19.28
CA ALA A 75 -33.53 -12.86 18.25
C ALA A 75 -32.52 -11.82 17.65
N GLY A 76 -31.65 -11.28 18.48
CA GLY A 76 -30.54 -10.41 18.03
C GLY A 76 -29.60 -11.12 17.05
N LEU A 77 -29.20 -12.36 17.35
CA LEU A 77 -28.35 -13.15 16.45
C LEU A 77 -29.08 -13.52 15.14
N GLU A 78 -30.37 -13.85 15.21
CA GLU A 78 -31.19 -14.15 14.03
C GLU A 78 -31.37 -12.93 13.12
N ILE A 79 -31.59 -11.73 13.71
CA ILE A 79 -31.66 -10.45 12.98
C ILE A 79 -30.30 -10.12 12.33
N GLN A 80 -29.22 -10.25 13.08
CA GLN A 80 -27.87 -10.02 12.56
C GLN A 80 -27.55 -10.95 11.39
N LEU A 81 -27.84 -12.24 11.52
CA LEU A 81 -27.64 -13.21 10.45
C LEU A 81 -28.43 -12.85 9.18
N ASP A 82 -29.68 -12.41 9.32
CA ASP A 82 -30.53 -12.04 8.20
C ASP A 82 -30.00 -10.76 7.49
N GLN A 83 -29.60 -9.76 8.27
CA GLN A 83 -28.97 -8.52 7.75
C GLN A 83 -27.66 -8.79 7.02
N LEU A 84 -26.81 -9.66 7.57
CA LEU A 84 -25.53 -10.03 6.97
C LEU A 84 -25.74 -10.72 5.61
N GLN A 85 -26.74 -11.59 5.49
CA GLN A 85 -27.05 -12.31 4.26
C GLN A 85 -27.64 -11.41 3.14
N GLN A 86 -28.19 -10.25 3.50
CA GLN A 86 -28.68 -9.25 2.53
C GLN A 86 -27.54 -8.34 2.02
N GLY A 87 -26.36 -8.40 2.64
CA GLY A 87 -25.22 -7.57 2.29
C GLY A 87 -24.53 -7.96 0.97
N ALA A 88 -23.92 -7.00 0.30
CA ALA A 88 -23.19 -7.21 -0.95
C ALA A 88 -22.07 -8.27 -0.83
N LEU A 89 -21.39 -8.29 0.31
CA LEU A 89 -20.34 -9.27 0.59
C LEU A 89 -20.88 -10.71 0.56
N TYR A 90 -22.02 -10.98 1.23
CA TYR A 90 -22.60 -12.31 1.23
C TYR A 90 -23.01 -12.75 -0.19
N SER A 91 -23.60 -11.83 -0.95
CA SER A 91 -23.97 -12.05 -2.35
C SER A 91 -22.76 -12.39 -3.23
N SER A 92 -21.62 -11.74 -3.00
CA SER A 92 -20.38 -12.02 -3.76
C SER A 92 -19.74 -13.37 -3.45
N LEU A 93 -20.01 -13.93 -2.27
CA LEU A 93 -19.51 -15.26 -1.87
C LEU A 93 -20.27 -16.42 -2.52
N GLY A 94 -21.42 -16.16 -3.15
CA GLY A 94 -22.24 -17.19 -3.79
C GLY A 94 -22.79 -18.28 -2.84
N LEU A 95 -22.88 -17.97 -1.55
CA LEU A 95 -23.33 -18.92 -0.53
C LEU A 95 -24.87 -19.03 -0.49
N PRO A 96 -25.42 -20.21 -0.17
CA PRO A 96 -26.84 -20.34 0.00
C PRO A 96 -27.33 -19.63 1.26
N THR A 97 -28.52 -19.03 1.19
CA THR A 97 -29.13 -18.38 2.35
C THR A 97 -29.47 -19.40 3.46
N LEU A 98 -28.98 -19.12 4.66
CA LEU A 98 -29.19 -19.92 5.83
C LEU A 98 -30.38 -19.37 6.63
N ARG A 99 -31.36 -20.22 6.93
CA ARG A 99 -32.46 -19.87 7.84
C ARG A 99 -32.17 -20.39 9.23
N ALA A 100 -32.21 -19.50 10.21
CA ALA A 100 -32.09 -19.89 11.59
C ALA A 100 -33.23 -20.87 11.95
N SER A 101 -32.90 -22.11 12.32
CA SER A 101 -33.85 -23.14 12.76
C SER A 101 -33.78 -23.31 14.28
N ARG A 102 -34.83 -23.89 14.87
CA ARG A 102 -34.83 -24.18 16.30
C ARG A 102 -33.78 -25.21 16.73
N SER A 103 -33.26 -25.98 15.78
CA SER A 103 -32.18 -26.95 16.01
C SER A 103 -30.81 -26.33 16.07
N MET A 104 -30.63 -25.11 15.58
CA MET A 104 -29.35 -24.36 15.67
C MET A 104 -29.21 -23.77 17.07
N THR A 105 -28.10 -24.09 17.72
CA THR A 105 -27.78 -23.50 19.03
C THR A 105 -27.41 -22.04 18.90
N ASP A 106 -27.53 -21.26 19.97
CA ASP A 106 -27.13 -19.86 20.02
C ASP A 106 -25.62 -19.71 19.77
N ASP A 107 -24.81 -20.68 20.20
CA ASP A 107 -23.37 -20.71 19.94
C ASP A 107 -23.06 -20.89 18.45
N THR A 108 -23.83 -21.76 17.76
CA THR A 108 -23.68 -21.91 16.30
C THR A 108 -23.99 -20.60 15.56
N LEU A 109 -25.09 -19.92 15.94
CA LEU A 109 -25.42 -18.62 15.35
C LEU A 109 -24.36 -17.59 15.65
N ARG A 110 -23.84 -17.52 16.87
CA ARG A 110 -22.78 -16.60 17.29
C ARG A 110 -21.51 -16.82 16.51
N VAL A 111 -21.12 -18.09 16.27
CA VAL A 111 -19.93 -18.42 15.46
C VAL A 111 -20.12 -17.97 14.01
N ILE A 112 -21.28 -18.22 13.39
CA ILE A 112 -21.55 -17.83 12.00
C ILE A 112 -21.53 -16.29 11.86
N VAL A 113 -22.22 -15.58 12.76
CA VAL A 113 -22.25 -14.12 12.77
C VAL A 113 -20.84 -13.57 12.99
N GLY A 114 -20.08 -14.14 13.93
CA GLY A 114 -18.69 -13.72 14.21
C GLY A 114 -17.75 -13.97 13.03
N LEU A 115 -17.82 -15.13 12.39
CA LEU A 115 -17.04 -15.43 11.19
C LEU A 115 -17.38 -14.48 10.04
N HIS A 116 -18.66 -14.19 9.82
CA HIS A 116 -19.06 -13.26 8.79
C HIS A 116 -18.58 -11.83 9.11
N ALA A 117 -18.69 -11.40 10.37
CA ALA A 117 -18.20 -10.10 10.82
C ALA A 117 -16.70 -9.99 10.60
N GLU A 118 -15.93 -11.04 10.88
CA GLU A 118 -14.48 -11.08 10.63
C GLU A 118 -14.16 -11.05 9.13
N ILE A 119 -14.87 -11.80 8.29
CA ILE A 119 -14.71 -11.73 6.83
C ILE A 119 -15.05 -10.32 6.32
N ALA A 120 -16.13 -9.73 6.82
CA ALA A 120 -16.53 -8.36 6.46
C ALA A 120 -15.51 -7.31 6.92
N ARG A 121 -14.89 -7.51 8.09
CA ARG A 121 -13.77 -6.70 8.58
C ARG A 121 -12.59 -6.78 7.63
N ARG A 122 -12.13 -8.00 7.32
CA ARG A 122 -11.03 -8.24 6.38
C ARG A 122 -11.31 -7.70 4.97
N ALA A 123 -12.55 -7.85 4.49
CA ALA A 123 -12.94 -7.30 3.19
C ALA A 123 -12.96 -5.77 3.17
N ARG A 124 -13.28 -5.10 4.29
CA ARG A 124 -13.17 -3.64 4.43
C ARG A 124 -11.74 -3.17 4.61
N GLU A 125 -10.90 -4.01 5.19
CA GLU A 125 -9.46 -3.76 5.36
C GLU A 125 -8.65 -4.06 4.10
N ALA A 126 -9.17 -4.87 3.18
CA ALA A 126 -8.62 -5.03 1.83
C ALA A 126 -8.96 -3.80 0.99
N ILE A 127 -8.14 -2.77 1.13
CA ILE A 127 -8.37 -1.40 0.65
C ILE A 127 -8.29 -1.29 -0.87
N ALA A 128 -7.67 -2.26 -1.53
CA ALA A 128 -7.66 -2.36 -2.98
C ALA A 128 -7.48 -3.82 -3.40
N THR A 129 -8.10 -4.19 -4.49
CA THR A 129 -7.76 -5.44 -5.16
C THR A 129 -6.34 -5.35 -5.76
N PRO A 130 -5.63 -6.47 -5.99
CA PRO A 130 -4.34 -6.46 -6.67
C PRO A 130 -4.38 -5.72 -8.03
N GLU A 131 -5.52 -5.75 -8.73
CA GLU A 131 -5.73 -5.06 -10.00
C GLU A 131 -5.85 -3.54 -9.83
N GLU A 132 -6.58 -3.09 -8.82
CA GLU A 132 -6.67 -1.66 -8.48
C GLU A 132 -5.30 -1.12 -8.06
N ALA A 133 -4.55 -1.88 -7.26
CA ALA A 133 -3.19 -1.51 -6.87
C ALA A 133 -2.25 -1.37 -8.07
N ARG A 134 -2.29 -2.32 -9.01
CA ARG A 134 -1.50 -2.26 -10.25
C ARG A 134 -1.90 -1.08 -11.13
N ARG A 135 -3.21 -0.85 -11.30
CA ARG A 135 -3.70 0.29 -12.07
C ARG A 135 -3.23 1.62 -11.45
N ALA A 136 -3.38 1.78 -10.14
CA ALA A 136 -2.95 2.99 -9.44
C ALA A 136 -1.43 3.22 -9.57
N ASN A 137 -0.61 2.18 -9.45
CA ASN A 137 0.84 2.28 -9.70
C ASN A 137 1.14 2.71 -11.14
N THR A 138 0.46 2.12 -12.13
CA THR A 138 0.63 2.46 -13.55
C THR A 138 0.25 3.91 -13.82
N GLU A 139 -0.89 4.36 -13.31
CA GLU A 139 -1.36 5.74 -13.46
C GLU A 139 -0.40 6.74 -12.81
N LEU A 140 0.09 6.44 -11.60
CA LEU A 140 1.05 7.30 -10.91
C LEU A 140 2.37 7.39 -11.67
N ARG A 141 2.90 6.26 -12.19
CA ARG A 141 4.11 6.26 -13.01
C ARG A 141 3.93 7.09 -14.29
N GLN A 142 2.80 6.95 -14.98
CA GLN A 142 2.49 7.76 -16.16
C GLN A 142 2.40 9.25 -15.83
N LEU A 143 1.74 9.60 -14.73
CA LEU A 143 1.67 10.97 -14.24
C LEU A 143 3.07 11.54 -13.97
N MET A 144 3.93 10.78 -13.31
CA MET A 144 5.31 11.22 -13.03
C MET A 144 6.15 11.38 -14.31
N ARG A 145 5.93 10.54 -15.33
CA ARG A 145 6.55 10.75 -16.66
C ARG A 145 6.14 12.08 -17.28
N THR A 146 4.86 12.44 -17.23
CA THR A 146 4.39 13.74 -17.79
C THR A 146 5.00 14.95 -17.06
N LYS A 147 5.39 14.77 -15.79
CA LYS A 147 6.05 15.77 -14.95
C LYS A 147 7.59 15.68 -14.98
N ASN A 148 8.18 14.87 -15.87
CA ASN A 148 9.62 14.59 -15.89
C ASN A 148 10.16 14.08 -14.54
N ASN A 149 9.35 13.37 -13.76
CA ASN A 149 9.64 12.94 -12.41
C ASN A 149 10.01 14.08 -11.43
N TYR A 150 9.58 15.32 -11.71
CA TYR A 150 9.94 16.52 -10.98
C TYR A 150 8.70 17.21 -10.39
N LEU A 151 8.77 17.54 -9.10
CA LEU A 151 7.71 18.20 -8.35
C LEU A 151 8.23 19.53 -7.77
N PRO A 152 8.14 20.63 -8.54
CA PRO A 152 8.76 21.92 -8.19
C PRO A 152 8.22 22.50 -6.88
N GLU A 153 6.94 22.33 -6.59
CA GLU A 153 6.33 22.84 -5.35
C GLU A 153 6.94 22.16 -4.11
N ILE A 154 7.17 20.85 -4.18
CA ILE A 154 7.77 20.09 -3.08
C ILE A 154 9.25 20.42 -2.94
N ASP A 155 9.97 20.59 -4.05
CA ASP A 155 11.36 21.05 -4.00
C ASP A 155 11.50 22.44 -3.38
N ALA A 156 10.60 23.37 -3.70
CA ALA A 156 10.59 24.70 -3.11
C ALA A 156 10.36 24.66 -1.59
N LEU A 157 9.40 23.86 -1.12
CA LEU A 157 9.14 23.66 0.31
C LEU A 157 10.35 23.03 1.03
N ALA A 158 10.98 22.04 0.43
CA ALA A 158 12.17 21.40 0.97
C ALA A 158 13.35 22.40 1.04
N GLN A 159 13.60 23.16 -0.02
CA GLN A 159 14.65 24.18 -0.07
C GLN A 159 14.44 25.28 0.97
N GLU A 160 13.20 25.75 1.14
CA GLU A 160 12.85 26.73 2.17
C GLU A 160 13.15 26.20 3.57
N LEU A 161 12.76 24.97 3.87
CA LEU A 161 12.97 24.35 5.19
C LEU A 161 14.46 24.16 5.49
N VAL A 162 15.26 23.66 4.54
CA VAL A 162 16.69 23.46 4.75
C VAL A 162 17.43 24.79 4.90
N THR A 163 17.00 25.83 4.20
CA THR A 163 17.57 27.19 4.29
C THR A 163 17.28 27.79 5.68
N LYS A 164 16.06 27.66 6.19
CA LYS A 164 15.67 28.14 7.53
C LYS A 164 16.51 27.55 8.66
N VAL A 165 16.98 26.33 8.54
CA VAL A 165 17.85 25.70 9.55
C VAL A 165 19.35 25.96 9.33
N GLY A 166 19.68 26.82 8.37
CA GLY A 166 21.06 27.21 8.08
C GLY A 166 21.89 26.08 7.45
N TYR A 167 21.27 25.20 6.67
CA TYR A 167 22.00 24.21 5.88
C TYR A 167 22.79 24.91 4.76
N SER A 168 24.02 24.51 4.54
CA SER A 168 24.86 25.11 3.52
C SER A 168 25.42 24.07 2.51
N ARG A 169 25.95 22.95 2.97
CA ARG A 169 26.60 21.95 2.10
C ARG A 169 26.76 20.60 2.80
N GLY A 170 26.85 19.52 2.00
CA GLY A 170 27.18 18.18 2.43
C GLY A 170 25.98 17.41 3.02
N ALA A 171 26.24 16.38 3.83
CA ALA A 171 25.19 15.58 4.41
C ALA A 171 24.36 16.36 5.44
N LEU A 172 23.03 16.32 5.30
CA LEU A 172 22.11 16.88 6.30
C LEU A 172 22.25 16.12 7.63
N THR A 173 22.61 16.82 8.71
CA THR A 173 22.85 16.19 10.01
C THR A 173 21.57 15.90 10.76
N HIS A 174 21.60 14.94 11.71
CA HIS A 174 20.48 14.67 12.63
C HIS A 174 20.08 15.95 13.39
N ARG A 175 21.03 16.77 13.81
CA ARG A 175 20.77 18.05 14.50
C ARG A 175 20.00 19.04 13.60
N ALA A 176 20.31 19.07 12.30
CA ALA A 176 19.56 19.92 11.37
C ALA A 176 18.13 19.40 11.20
N VAL A 177 17.93 18.07 11.09
CA VAL A 177 16.59 17.45 11.03
C VAL A 177 15.78 17.72 12.30
N SER A 178 16.41 17.66 13.48
CA SER A 178 15.74 18.02 14.75
C SER A 178 15.28 19.48 14.74
N ARG A 179 16.12 20.41 14.27
CA ARG A 179 15.72 21.84 14.13
C ARG A 179 14.59 22.03 13.12
N MET A 180 14.54 21.23 12.05
CA MET A 180 13.41 21.25 11.11
C MET A 180 12.11 20.81 11.80
N ALA A 181 12.18 19.73 12.59
CA ALA A 181 11.04 19.26 13.37
C ALA A 181 10.55 20.34 14.35
N GLU A 182 11.45 20.96 15.11
CA GLU A 182 11.14 22.04 16.06
C GLU A 182 10.44 23.22 15.37
N GLN A 183 10.88 23.62 14.17
CA GLN A 183 10.21 24.69 13.40
C GLN A 183 8.79 24.35 12.98
N LEU A 184 8.49 23.07 12.84
CA LEU A 184 7.16 22.55 12.50
C LEU A 184 6.32 22.22 13.74
N GLY A 185 6.85 22.51 14.94
CA GLY A 185 6.19 22.23 16.21
C GLY A 185 6.26 20.78 16.66
N PHE A 186 7.27 20.03 16.19
CA PHE A 186 7.49 18.65 16.61
C PHE A 186 8.79 18.48 17.40
N ALA A 187 8.76 17.58 18.37
CA ALA A 187 9.93 17.03 19.04
C ALA A 187 10.22 15.61 18.52
N LEU A 188 11.49 15.31 18.19
CA LEU A 188 11.89 13.96 17.82
C LEU A 188 12.19 13.16 19.10
N VAL A 189 11.53 12.03 19.29
CA VAL A 189 11.66 11.15 20.45
C VAL A 189 12.10 9.77 19.96
N HIS A 190 13.22 9.27 20.49
CA HIS A 190 13.70 7.93 20.15
C HIS A 190 13.25 6.93 21.21
N VAL A 191 12.52 5.89 20.77
CA VAL A 191 11.93 4.87 21.63
C VAL A 191 12.25 3.45 21.13
N PRO A 192 12.45 2.46 22.03
CA PRO A 192 12.73 1.10 21.64
C PRO A 192 11.47 0.25 21.36
N ASP A 193 10.30 0.74 21.74
CA ASP A 193 9.02 0.04 21.81
C ASP A 193 7.99 0.51 20.77
N LEU A 194 8.46 1.01 19.63
CA LEU A 194 7.58 1.31 18.51
C LEU A 194 6.72 0.09 18.15
N PRO A 195 5.44 0.29 17.75
CA PRO A 195 4.61 -0.76 17.19
C PRO A 195 5.33 -1.50 16.05
N HIS A 196 5.26 -2.84 16.03
CA HIS A 196 5.96 -3.64 15.02
C HIS A 196 5.55 -3.32 13.58
N SER A 197 4.30 -2.86 13.40
CA SER A 197 3.74 -2.44 12.11
C SER A 197 4.16 -1.03 11.69
N ALA A 198 4.74 -0.20 12.58
CA ALA A 198 5.06 1.19 12.33
C ALA A 198 6.57 1.45 12.29
N ARG A 199 7.02 2.25 11.31
CA ARG A 199 8.42 2.73 11.26
C ARG A 199 8.64 4.00 12.08
N SER A 200 7.60 4.81 12.22
CA SER A 200 7.53 6.01 13.05
C SER A 200 6.10 6.25 13.43
N VAL A 201 5.88 6.97 14.52
CA VAL A 201 4.54 7.41 14.95
C VAL A 201 4.58 8.92 15.13
N THR A 202 3.62 9.62 14.53
CA THR A 202 3.48 11.07 14.69
C THR A 202 2.28 11.36 15.59
N ASP A 203 2.56 11.86 16.78
CA ASP A 203 1.54 12.36 17.72
C ASP A 203 1.28 13.82 17.41
N LEU A 204 0.16 14.08 16.76
CA LEU A 204 -0.24 15.42 16.36
C LEU A 204 -0.74 16.27 17.53
N GLU A 205 -1.26 15.62 18.57
CA GLU A 205 -1.79 16.30 19.77
C GLU A 205 -0.67 16.87 20.64
N ASN A 206 0.38 16.06 20.89
CA ASN A 206 1.50 16.47 21.73
C ASN A 206 2.71 16.98 20.93
N GLY A 207 2.62 17.03 19.59
CA GLY A 207 3.71 17.49 18.73
C GLY A 207 4.97 16.63 18.82
N ARG A 208 4.84 15.31 18.86
CA ARG A 208 5.96 14.38 18.97
C ARG A 208 6.04 13.47 17.75
N ILE A 209 7.26 13.20 17.30
CA ILE A 209 7.56 12.16 16.30
C ILE A 209 8.40 11.10 16.97
N TYR A 210 7.84 9.91 17.16
CA TYR A 210 8.51 8.76 17.74
C TYR A 210 9.25 7.99 16.64
N LEU A 211 10.52 7.72 16.88
CA LEU A 211 11.47 7.09 15.96
C LEU A 211 12.17 5.92 16.66
N PRO A 212 12.68 4.94 15.92
CA PRO A 212 13.51 3.88 16.51
C PRO A 212 14.83 4.45 17.06
N PRO A 213 15.54 3.71 17.93
CA PRO A 213 16.82 4.15 18.48
C PRO A 213 17.84 4.51 17.40
N ALA A 214 18.58 5.59 17.61
CA ALA A 214 19.58 6.11 16.66
C ALA A 214 20.77 5.16 16.42
N SER A 215 20.95 4.15 17.29
CA SER A 215 22.05 3.18 17.25
C SER A 215 21.84 1.99 16.32
N ILE A 216 20.73 1.95 15.56
CA ILE A 216 20.49 0.87 14.60
C ILE A 216 21.51 0.97 13.46
N PRO A 217 22.25 -0.13 13.13
CA PRO A 217 23.16 -0.14 12.00
C PRO A 217 22.43 0.27 10.70
N GLY A 218 23.02 1.18 9.94
CA GLY A 218 22.37 1.74 8.73
C GLY A 218 21.60 3.04 8.96
N GLY A 219 21.90 3.80 10.01
CA GLY A 219 21.22 5.03 10.45
C GLY A 219 20.97 6.15 9.43
N HIS A 220 21.32 5.95 8.15
CA HIS A 220 20.88 6.83 7.05
C HIS A 220 19.36 6.89 6.92
N GLY A 221 18.66 5.82 7.35
CA GLY A 221 17.19 5.75 7.31
C GLY A 221 16.47 6.65 8.32
N ILE A 222 17.04 6.93 9.50
CA ILE A 222 16.36 7.68 10.57
C ILE A 222 16.07 9.13 10.16
N ARG A 223 17.02 9.80 9.50
CA ARG A 223 16.81 11.16 8.96
C ARG A 223 15.66 11.18 7.95
N SER A 224 15.65 10.20 7.04
CA SER A 224 14.59 10.06 6.06
C SER A 224 13.24 9.80 6.71
N MET A 225 13.16 8.90 7.71
CA MET A 225 11.93 8.63 8.45
C MET A 225 11.37 9.86 9.17
N ALA A 226 12.23 10.63 9.81
CA ALA A 226 11.82 11.88 10.47
C ALA A 226 11.27 12.90 9.44
N LEU A 227 11.95 13.06 8.29
CA LEU A 227 11.51 13.95 7.22
C LEU A 227 10.20 13.48 6.58
N GLN A 228 10.04 12.17 6.37
CA GLN A 228 8.78 11.60 5.89
C GLN A 228 7.62 11.84 6.85
N ALA A 229 7.85 11.68 8.15
CA ALA A 229 6.84 11.95 9.18
C ALA A 229 6.41 13.44 9.21
N MET A 230 7.35 14.36 9.02
CA MET A 230 7.07 15.80 8.94
C MET A 230 6.33 16.21 7.67
N ALA A 231 6.53 15.47 6.57
CA ALA A 231 6.02 15.83 5.25
C ALA A 231 4.49 15.92 5.22
N HIS A 232 3.78 15.03 5.90
CA HIS A 232 2.31 15.04 5.93
C HIS A 232 1.73 16.39 6.38
N ARG A 233 2.36 17.02 7.38
CA ARG A 233 1.92 18.34 7.86
C ARG A 233 2.24 19.46 6.88
N LEU A 234 3.41 19.42 6.24
CA LEU A 234 3.83 20.44 5.29
C LEU A 234 3.08 20.39 3.98
N LEU A 235 2.69 19.19 3.54
CA LEU A 235 1.97 18.95 2.30
C LEU A 235 0.44 18.96 2.49
N ASP A 236 -0.02 19.27 3.70
CA ASP A 236 -1.45 19.31 4.07
C ASP A 236 -2.18 18.01 3.69
N HIS A 237 -1.52 16.87 3.93
CA HIS A 237 -2.11 15.56 3.66
C HIS A 237 -3.25 15.26 4.62
N HIS A 238 -4.34 14.79 4.09
CA HIS A 238 -5.48 14.21 4.83
C HIS A 238 -5.42 12.67 4.81
N GLU A 239 -6.26 12.04 5.59
CA GLU A 239 -6.39 10.58 5.56
C GLU A 239 -6.79 10.11 4.14
N PRO A 240 -6.00 9.25 3.49
CA PRO A 240 -6.28 8.83 2.12
C PRO A 240 -7.52 7.94 2.07
N LYS A 241 -8.42 8.23 1.14
CA LYS A 241 -9.67 7.48 0.95
C LYS A 241 -9.55 6.36 -0.07
N THR A 242 -8.56 6.43 -0.94
CA THR A 242 -8.31 5.46 -2.00
C THR A 242 -6.84 5.02 -2.00
N TYR A 243 -6.57 3.85 -2.58
CA TYR A 243 -5.20 3.39 -2.74
C TYR A 243 -4.35 4.31 -3.63
N ALA A 244 -4.95 4.92 -4.64
CA ALA A 244 -4.28 5.90 -5.49
C ALA A 244 -3.84 7.14 -4.71
N GLU A 245 -4.70 7.71 -3.85
CA GLU A 245 -4.34 8.81 -2.94
C GLU A 245 -3.21 8.41 -1.99
N PHE A 246 -3.28 7.20 -1.42
CA PHE A 246 -2.20 6.68 -0.57
C PHE A 246 -0.86 6.60 -1.31
N LEU A 247 -0.85 6.04 -2.52
CA LEU A 247 0.38 5.95 -3.32
C LEU A 247 0.93 7.33 -3.68
N GLN A 248 0.05 8.28 -4.03
CA GLN A 248 0.45 9.64 -4.33
C GLN A 248 1.07 10.31 -3.10
N GLN A 249 0.40 10.27 -1.94
CA GLN A 249 0.94 10.81 -0.69
C GLN A 249 2.28 10.16 -0.33
N ARG A 250 2.38 8.83 -0.48
CA ARG A 250 3.63 8.09 -0.24
C ARG A 250 4.76 8.54 -1.17
N LEU A 251 4.46 8.79 -2.44
CA LEU A 251 5.43 9.35 -3.39
C LEU A 251 5.86 10.74 -2.95
N GLU A 252 4.93 11.62 -2.61
CA GLU A 252 5.18 13.00 -2.21
C GLU A 252 6.02 13.10 -0.93
N ILE A 253 5.73 12.30 0.10
CA ILE A 253 6.54 12.27 1.35
C ILE A 253 7.96 11.74 1.10
N ASN A 254 8.12 10.73 0.24
CA ASN A 254 9.43 10.21 -0.14
C ASN A 254 10.21 11.24 -0.97
N TYR A 255 9.54 11.91 -1.90
CA TYR A 255 10.11 12.99 -2.69
C TYR A 255 10.59 14.13 -1.80
N PHE A 256 9.73 14.62 -0.89
CA PHE A 256 10.07 15.66 0.07
C PHE A 256 11.28 15.29 0.93
N ALA A 257 11.29 14.08 1.49
CA ALA A 257 12.41 13.62 2.33
C ALA A 257 13.73 13.59 1.54
N THR A 258 13.72 13.12 0.30
CA THR A 258 14.91 13.10 -0.56
C THR A 258 15.32 14.51 -1.02
N ALA A 259 14.36 15.39 -1.26
CA ALA A 259 14.62 16.80 -1.59
C ALA A 259 15.24 17.56 -0.41
N CYS A 260 14.86 17.28 0.83
CA CYS A 260 15.53 17.83 2.01
C CYS A 260 16.94 17.26 2.22
N LEU A 261 17.14 15.97 2.00
CA LEU A 261 18.44 15.30 2.16
C LEU A 261 19.44 15.71 1.07
N MET A 262 18.94 16.00 -0.12
CA MET A 262 19.71 16.40 -1.32
C MET A 262 19.02 17.63 -1.94
N PRO A 263 19.21 18.83 -1.34
CA PRO A 263 18.50 20.03 -1.76
C PRO A 263 18.85 20.42 -3.20
N LEU A 264 17.90 21.08 -3.86
CA LEU A 264 17.93 21.35 -5.28
C LEU A 264 19.19 22.08 -5.73
N GLU A 265 19.51 23.22 -5.10
CA GLU A 265 20.64 24.06 -5.49
C GLU A 265 21.98 23.34 -5.39
N GLN A 266 22.21 22.65 -4.25
CA GLN A 266 23.45 21.91 -4.00
C GLN A 266 23.56 20.66 -4.90
N SER A 267 22.44 20.03 -5.20
CA SER A 267 22.38 18.88 -6.11
C SER A 267 22.71 19.30 -7.54
N ILE A 268 22.16 20.44 -8.01
CA ILE A 268 22.45 20.97 -9.35
C ILE A 268 23.92 21.43 -9.46
N GLU A 269 24.46 22.08 -8.42
CA GLU A 269 25.87 22.44 -8.37
C GLU A 269 26.78 21.22 -8.51
N PHE A 270 26.48 20.15 -7.67
CA PHE A 270 27.27 18.93 -7.67
C PHE A 270 27.19 18.16 -9.00
N LEU A 271 25.96 17.87 -9.44
CA LEU A 271 25.73 17.07 -10.65
C LEU A 271 26.12 17.84 -11.92
N GLY A 272 25.97 19.17 -11.93
CA GLY A 272 26.40 20.05 -13.03
C GLY A 272 27.91 20.04 -13.20
N ALA A 273 28.66 20.14 -12.10
CA ALA A 273 30.13 20.03 -12.12
C ALA A 273 30.56 18.63 -12.61
N ALA A 274 29.95 17.54 -12.07
CA ALA A 274 30.25 16.18 -12.50
C ALA A 274 29.94 15.97 -14.01
N LYS A 275 28.88 16.59 -14.53
CA LYS A 275 28.52 16.54 -15.95
C LYS A 275 29.56 17.27 -16.79
N ALA A 276 29.99 18.47 -16.37
CA ALA A 276 31.04 19.23 -17.05
C ALA A 276 32.37 18.46 -17.17
N ASP A 277 32.70 17.72 -16.10
CA ASP A 277 33.89 16.86 -16.02
C ASP A 277 33.69 15.51 -16.73
N ARG A 278 32.48 15.23 -17.26
CA ARG A 278 32.12 13.95 -17.87
C ARG A 278 32.34 12.77 -16.89
N ASN A 279 31.96 12.94 -15.65
CA ASN A 279 32.23 12.01 -14.57
C ASN A 279 31.02 11.90 -13.62
N ILE A 280 29.80 11.90 -14.16
CA ILE A 280 28.61 11.65 -13.33
C ILE A 280 28.70 10.24 -12.78
N ALA A 281 28.54 10.11 -11.46
CA ALA A 281 28.51 8.86 -10.74
C ALA A 281 27.50 8.97 -9.59
N VAL A 282 26.52 8.07 -9.55
CA VAL A 282 25.48 8.08 -8.51
C VAL A 282 26.07 7.76 -7.14
N GLU A 283 27.12 6.94 -7.10
CA GLU A 283 27.87 6.62 -5.88
C GLU A 283 28.54 7.85 -5.26
N ASP A 284 29.15 8.74 -6.08
CA ASP A 284 29.75 9.97 -5.58
C ASP A 284 28.68 10.93 -5.04
N TYR A 285 27.52 10.99 -5.72
CA TYR A 285 26.38 11.79 -5.29
C TYR A 285 25.80 11.26 -3.97
N ARG A 286 25.63 9.94 -3.84
CA ARG A 286 25.28 9.25 -2.59
C ARG A 286 26.19 9.66 -1.43
N ASP A 287 27.51 9.56 -1.66
CA ASP A 287 28.52 9.76 -0.65
C ASP A 287 28.62 11.23 -0.23
N ALA A 288 28.49 12.16 -1.19
CA ALA A 288 28.51 13.61 -0.94
C ALA A 288 27.38 14.06 0.00
N PHE A 289 26.22 13.43 -0.07
CA PHE A 289 25.06 13.76 0.75
C PHE A 289 24.78 12.76 1.89
N GLY A 290 25.56 11.67 1.97
CA GLY A 290 25.44 10.66 3.02
C GLY A 290 24.09 9.98 3.06
N VAL A 291 23.57 9.58 1.91
CA VAL A 291 22.27 8.92 1.72
C VAL A 291 22.44 7.48 1.24
N THR A 292 21.34 6.73 1.07
CA THR A 292 21.39 5.40 0.42
C THR A 292 21.58 5.53 -1.08
N HIS A 293 22.13 4.50 -1.73
CA HIS A 293 22.29 4.51 -3.19
C HIS A 293 20.93 4.64 -3.91
N GLU A 294 19.90 3.97 -3.42
CA GLU A 294 18.54 4.10 -3.94
C GLU A 294 18.01 5.53 -3.85
N ALA A 295 18.20 6.20 -2.70
CA ALA A 295 17.76 7.58 -2.54
C ALA A 295 18.50 8.54 -3.50
N ALA A 296 19.82 8.35 -3.67
CA ALA A 296 20.61 9.14 -4.62
C ALA A 296 20.16 8.88 -6.07
N ALA A 297 19.93 7.63 -6.44
CA ALA A 297 19.46 7.24 -7.77
C ALA A 297 18.09 7.85 -8.07
N LEU A 298 17.13 7.75 -7.14
CA LEU A 298 15.79 8.35 -7.30
C LEU A 298 15.88 9.88 -7.41
N ARG A 299 16.66 10.52 -6.54
CA ARG A 299 16.84 11.98 -6.60
C ARG A 299 17.51 12.42 -7.92
N PHE A 300 18.46 11.65 -8.41
CA PHE A 300 19.05 11.88 -9.70
C PHE A 300 18.00 11.89 -10.83
N THR A 301 17.08 10.91 -10.83
CA THR A 301 15.99 10.90 -11.84
C THR A 301 15.06 12.10 -11.74
N ASN A 302 14.83 12.63 -10.53
CA ASN A 302 14.01 13.83 -10.35
C ASN A 302 14.64 15.06 -11.01
N LEU A 303 15.97 15.14 -11.08
CA LEU A 303 16.69 16.30 -11.58
C LEU A 303 17.16 16.13 -13.03
N ALA A 304 17.32 14.91 -13.50
CA ALA A 304 17.97 14.58 -14.76
C ALA A 304 17.35 15.29 -15.97
N THR A 305 16.03 15.14 -16.16
CA THR A 305 15.35 15.71 -17.34
C THR A 305 15.19 17.23 -17.19
N SER A 306 14.75 17.71 -16.03
CA SER A 306 14.38 19.13 -15.85
C SER A 306 15.59 20.06 -15.67
N HIS A 307 16.72 19.56 -15.12
CA HIS A 307 17.87 20.41 -14.78
C HIS A 307 19.17 20.02 -15.46
N LEU A 308 19.29 18.77 -15.92
CA LEU A 308 20.52 18.29 -16.55
C LEU A 308 20.35 17.97 -18.04
N ASP A 309 19.15 18.18 -18.59
CA ASP A 309 18.83 17.86 -20.00
C ASP A 309 19.25 16.42 -20.37
N MET A 310 18.81 15.47 -19.56
CA MET A 310 19.08 14.04 -19.75
C MET A 310 17.85 13.22 -19.48
N ASN A 311 17.46 12.40 -20.44
CA ASN A 311 16.44 11.38 -20.24
C ASN A 311 17.08 10.13 -19.65
N VAL A 312 16.43 9.56 -18.65
CA VAL A 312 16.99 8.46 -17.85
C VAL A 312 15.93 7.40 -17.56
N HIS A 313 16.39 6.20 -17.22
CA HIS A 313 15.55 5.21 -16.56
C HIS A 313 16.16 4.81 -15.22
N PHE A 314 15.30 4.34 -14.33
CA PHE A 314 15.61 3.78 -13.02
C PHE A 314 14.91 2.44 -12.88
N LEU A 315 15.61 1.45 -12.34
CA LEU A 315 15.06 0.14 -11.99
C LEU A 315 15.52 -0.28 -10.60
N ARG A 316 14.58 -0.76 -9.80
CA ARG A 316 14.84 -1.58 -8.64
C ARG A 316 14.32 -2.98 -8.90
N VAL A 317 15.21 -3.96 -8.89
CA VAL A 317 14.92 -5.33 -9.31
C VAL A 317 15.40 -6.30 -8.23
N GLY A 318 14.56 -7.27 -7.85
CA GLY A 318 14.95 -8.34 -6.93
C GLY A 318 15.92 -9.33 -7.57
N ASP A 319 16.57 -10.16 -6.76
CA ASP A 319 17.48 -11.23 -7.23
C ASP A 319 16.76 -12.26 -8.10
N ASP A 320 15.45 -12.41 -7.95
CA ASP A 320 14.57 -13.19 -8.81
C ASP A 320 14.31 -12.56 -10.19
N GLY A 321 14.71 -11.31 -10.38
CA GLY A 321 14.53 -10.53 -11.59
C GLY A 321 13.21 -9.76 -11.66
N ALA A 322 12.37 -9.78 -10.62
CA ALA A 322 11.12 -9.06 -10.58
C ALA A 322 11.35 -7.56 -10.30
N VAL A 323 10.64 -6.70 -11.07
CA VAL A 323 10.67 -5.26 -10.86
C VAL A 323 9.92 -4.91 -9.58
N ALA A 324 10.60 -4.28 -8.63
CA ALA A 324 9.98 -3.74 -7.43
C ALA A 324 9.58 -2.26 -7.59
N ASN A 325 10.38 -1.49 -8.38
CA ASN A 325 10.09 -0.09 -8.70
C ASN A 325 10.78 0.29 -10.02
N ALA A 326 10.12 1.12 -10.82
CA ALA A 326 10.67 1.55 -12.10
C ALA A 326 10.22 2.96 -12.47
N TYR A 327 11.12 3.67 -13.17
CA TYR A 327 10.83 4.91 -13.87
C TYR A 327 11.56 4.90 -15.21
N GLU A 328 10.90 5.30 -16.28
CA GLU A 328 11.52 5.44 -17.60
C GLU A 328 11.06 6.71 -18.31
N HIS A 329 12.00 7.44 -18.89
CA HIS A 329 11.75 8.63 -19.73
C HIS A 329 12.69 8.71 -20.93
N ASP A 330 13.43 7.65 -21.20
CA ASP A 330 14.49 7.58 -22.20
C ASP A 330 14.18 6.65 -23.37
N GLY A 331 12.99 6.11 -23.41
CA GLY A 331 12.51 5.21 -24.46
C GLY A 331 12.81 3.73 -24.22
N LEU A 332 13.42 3.36 -23.09
CA LEU A 332 13.55 1.96 -22.71
C LEU A 332 12.15 1.33 -22.55
N ARG A 333 11.91 0.21 -23.20
CA ARG A 333 10.65 -0.50 -23.11
C ARG A 333 10.68 -1.53 -21.98
N LEU A 334 10.00 -1.17 -20.89
CA LEU A 334 9.86 -2.07 -19.74
C LEU A 334 8.87 -3.21 -20.02
N PRO A 335 9.07 -4.38 -19.40
CA PRO A 335 8.08 -5.44 -19.42
C PRO A 335 6.83 -5.00 -18.67
N VAL A 336 5.65 -5.26 -19.24
CA VAL A 336 4.36 -4.95 -18.64
C VAL A 336 3.43 -6.15 -18.68
N ASP A 337 2.51 -6.24 -17.73
CA ASP A 337 1.42 -7.20 -17.76
C ASP A 337 0.26 -6.70 -18.63
N VAL A 338 -0.83 -7.45 -18.64
CA VAL A 338 -2.05 -7.11 -19.40
C VAL A 338 -2.73 -5.82 -18.92
N THR A 339 -2.41 -5.35 -17.73
CA THR A 339 -2.90 -4.09 -17.14
C THR A 339 -1.97 -2.91 -17.39
N GLY A 340 -0.81 -3.13 -18.01
CA GLY A 340 0.24 -2.13 -18.21
C GLY A 340 1.14 -1.91 -16.99
N SER A 341 1.02 -2.75 -15.95
CA SER A 341 1.88 -2.67 -14.77
C SER A 341 3.25 -3.33 -15.04
N THR A 342 4.31 -2.66 -14.61
CA THR A 342 5.69 -3.15 -14.69
C THR A 342 6.10 -3.84 -13.41
N GLU A 343 5.56 -3.44 -12.29
CA GLU A 343 5.88 -4.00 -10.97
C GLU A 343 5.57 -5.49 -10.95
N GLY A 344 6.53 -6.27 -10.48
CA GLY A 344 6.48 -7.72 -10.45
C GLY A 344 6.75 -8.42 -11.79
N GLN A 345 6.92 -7.69 -12.90
CA GLN A 345 7.33 -8.29 -14.17
C GLN A 345 8.82 -8.59 -14.17
N LEU A 346 9.20 -9.70 -14.79
CA LEU A 346 10.61 -10.08 -14.90
C LEU A 346 11.30 -9.25 -15.98
N VAL A 347 12.39 -8.58 -15.62
CA VAL A 347 13.27 -7.92 -16.59
C VAL A 347 14.12 -8.96 -17.35
N CYS A 348 14.63 -8.53 -18.48
CA CYS A 348 15.49 -9.37 -19.30
C CYS A 348 16.74 -9.84 -18.53
N HIS A 349 17.08 -11.13 -18.66
CA HIS A 349 18.28 -11.70 -18.04
C HIS A 349 19.58 -10.99 -18.45
N TYR A 350 19.61 -10.41 -19.64
CA TYR A 350 20.77 -9.70 -20.17
C TYR A 350 20.88 -8.24 -19.77
N TRP A 351 19.92 -7.68 -19.04
CA TRP A 351 20.00 -6.31 -18.52
C TRP A 351 20.94 -6.23 -17.33
N ALA A 352 21.59 -5.07 -17.17
CA ALA A 352 22.53 -4.82 -16.07
C ALA A 352 21.92 -5.11 -14.70
N ALA A 353 20.62 -4.83 -14.53
CA ALA A 353 19.87 -5.09 -13.31
C ALA A 353 19.92 -6.55 -12.85
N ARG A 354 20.05 -7.52 -13.77
CA ARG A 354 20.22 -8.95 -13.46
C ARG A 354 21.65 -9.41 -13.54
N GLN A 355 22.41 -8.94 -14.53
CA GLN A 355 23.82 -9.31 -14.72
C GLN A 355 24.71 -8.91 -13.52
N ALA A 356 24.29 -7.88 -12.77
CA ALA A 356 24.99 -7.46 -11.57
C ALA A 356 25.06 -8.54 -10.48
N PHE A 357 24.08 -9.46 -10.42
CA PHE A 357 24.06 -10.57 -9.46
C PHE A 357 25.02 -11.70 -9.81
N ASP A 358 25.38 -11.86 -11.08
CA ASP A 358 26.28 -12.93 -11.55
C ASP A 358 27.76 -12.60 -11.27
N ARG A 359 28.07 -11.42 -10.73
CA ARG A 359 29.44 -10.99 -10.46
C ARG A 359 30.00 -11.60 -9.18
N THR A 360 31.28 -11.92 -9.20
CA THR A 360 32.01 -12.35 -8.02
C THR A 360 32.19 -11.21 -6.99
N ASN A 361 32.49 -9.99 -7.47
CA ASN A 361 32.57 -8.78 -6.64
C ASN A 361 31.34 -7.90 -6.87
N ARG A 362 30.49 -7.78 -5.85
CA ARG A 362 29.26 -6.99 -5.88
C ARG A 362 29.33 -5.71 -5.05
N THR A 363 30.51 -5.37 -4.52
CA THR A 363 30.71 -4.18 -3.68
C THR A 363 30.93 -2.89 -4.48
N THR A 364 31.24 -3.02 -5.78
CA THR A 364 31.45 -1.91 -6.69
C THR A 364 30.37 -1.85 -7.75
N GLU A 365 30.16 -0.68 -8.30
CA GLU A 365 29.21 -0.44 -9.40
C GLU A 365 29.54 -1.34 -10.59
N PHE A 366 28.48 -1.77 -11.27
CA PHE A 366 28.53 -2.53 -12.49
C PHE A 366 28.09 -1.65 -13.65
N TYR A 367 28.96 -1.47 -14.62
CA TYR A 367 28.66 -0.69 -15.81
C TYR A 367 28.50 -1.63 -17.02
N GLN A 368 27.46 -1.40 -17.82
CA GLN A 368 27.15 -2.20 -18.98
C GLN A 368 26.51 -1.35 -20.08
N TYR A 369 26.75 -1.76 -21.33
CA TYR A 369 25.92 -1.39 -22.46
C TYR A 369 24.96 -2.51 -22.78
N THR A 370 23.68 -2.17 -22.89
CA THR A 370 22.64 -3.11 -23.30
C THR A 370 22.05 -2.68 -24.63
N ASP A 371 22.23 -3.49 -25.66
CA ASP A 371 21.58 -3.31 -26.96
C ASP A 371 20.17 -3.89 -26.88
N THR A 372 19.15 -3.07 -27.20
CA THR A 372 17.74 -3.45 -27.20
C THR A 372 17.13 -3.10 -28.56
N PRO A 373 15.91 -3.59 -28.89
CA PRO A 373 15.21 -3.18 -30.10
C PRO A 373 14.98 -1.67 -30.22
N GLU A 374 14.90 -0.97 -29.09
CA GLU A 374 14.68 0.50 -29.00
C GLU A 374 15.98 1.29 -29.14
N GLY A 375 17.13 0.66 -28.94
CA GLY A 375 18.45 1.30 -29.02
C GLY A 375 19.45 0.73 -28.03
N THR A 376 20.59 1.37 -27.95
CA THR A 376 21.64 1.03 -26.98
C THR A 376 21.52 1.93 -25.76
N PHE A 377 21.49 1.33 -24.58
CA PHE A 377 21.49 2.02 -23.29
C PHE A 377 22.79 1.72 -22.55
N TRP A 378 23.33 2.74 -21.88
CA TRP A 378 24.39 2.58 -20.91
C TRP A 378 23.75 2.55 -19.51
N GLU A 379 24.20 1.64 -18.66
CA GLU A 379 23.62 1.39 -17.37
C GLU A 379 24.71 1.32 -16.29
N SER A 380 24.44 1.94 -15.13
CA SER A 380 25.18 1.77 -13.87
C SER A 380 24.27 1.05 -12.88
N CYS A 381 24.77 -0.04 -12.31
CA CYS A 381 24.00 -0.89 -11.43
C CYS A 381 24.78 -1.23 -10.16
N GLN A 382 24.16 -1.11 -9.00
CA GLN A 382 24.68 -1.55 -7.70
C GLN A 382 23.71 -2.54 -7.07
N THR A 383 24.25 -3.64 -6.50
CA THR A 383 23.46 -4.58 -5.69
C THR A 383 23.43 -4.15 -4.24
N GLY A 384 22.36 -4.48 -3.54
CA GLY A 384 22.17 -4.26 -2.12
C GLY A 384 21.45 -5.44 -1.48
N THR A 385 21.49 -5.50 -0.15
CA THR A 385 20.79 -6.51 0.65
C THR A 385 19.71 -5.84 1.48
N GLY A 386 18.47 -6.28 1.31
CA GLY A 386 17.34 -5.91 2.15
C GLY A 386 17.18 -6.86 3.34
N PRO A 387 16.16 -6.67 4.19
CA PRO A 387 15.89 -7.57 5.31
C PRO A 387 15.59 -9.01 4.87
N ASP A 388 14.92 -9.17 3.75
CA ASP A 388 14.43 -10.47 3.27
C ASP A 388 15.08 -10.92 1.95
N ASP A 389 15.56 -9.97 1.11
CA ASP A 389 16.01 -10.25 -0.26
C ASP A 389 17.19 -9.39 -0.69
N GLU A 390 17.98 -9.90 -1.66
CA GLU A 390 18.94 -9.09 -2.40
C GLU A 390 18.21 -8.31 -3.51
N PHE A 391 18.69 -7.11 -3.81
CA PHE A 391 18.14 -6.28 -4.88
C PHE A 391 19.25 -5.56 -5.65
N SER A 392 18.92 -5.10 -6.85
CA SER A 392 19.76 -4.19 -7.64
C SER A 392 19.08 -2.85 -7.86
N ILE A 393 19.88 -1.78 -7.90
CA ILE A 393 19.47 -0.42 -8.27
C ILE A 393 20.24 -0.06 -9.53
N THR A 394 19.51 0.24 -10.60
CA THR A 394 20.07 0.60 -11.89
C THR A 394 19.63 2.00 -12.29
N ILE A 395 20.58 2.80 -12.73
CA ILE A 395 20.35 4.03 -13.49
C ILE A 395 20.89 3.82 -14.91
N GLY A 396 20.10 4.16 -15.91
CA GLY A 396 20.52 4.06 -17.28
C GLY A 396 20.14 5.26 -18.12
N VAL A 397 20.83 5.40 -19.25
CA VAL A 397 20.65 6.47 -20.22
C VAL A 397 20.83 5.94 -21.64
N PRO A 398 20.24 6.60 -22.67
CA PRO A 398 20.55 6.31 -24.04
C PRO A 398 22.05 6.50 -24.34
N PHE A 399 22.59 5.74 -25.28
CA PHE A 399 24.02 5.74 -25.67
C PHE A 399 24.58 7.16 -25.85
N ALA A 400 23.81 8.07 -26.45
CA ALA A 400 24.24 9.44 -26.71
C ALA A 400 24.57 10.23 -25.42
N ALA A 401 23.92 9.88 -24.30
CA ALA A 401 24.13 10.51 -23.00
C ALA A 401 25.21 9.82 -22.15
N ALA A 402 25.63 8.60 -22.50
CA ALA A 402 26.68 7.85 -21.78
C ALA A 402 27.99 8.64 -21.62
N LYS A 403 28.30 9.54 -22.57
CA LYS A 403 29.50 10.41 -22.56
C LYS A 403 29.66 11.24 -21.30
N TRP A 404 28.62 11.46 -20.55
CA TRP A 404 28.63 12.26 -19.32
C TRP A 404 28.95 11.45 -18.06
N PHE A 405 28.93 10.10 -18.17
CA PHE A 405 29.03 9.21 -17.02
C PHE A 405 30.41 8.59 -16.85
N ARG A 406 30.75 8.28 -15.58
CA ARG A 406 31.84 7.38 -15.22
C ARG A 406 31.54 5.98 -15.76
N GLY A 407 32.57 5.22 -16.09
CA GLY A 407 32.41 3.83 -16.54
C GLY A 407 31.89 3.67 -17.98
N ARG A 408 31.78 4.79 -18.75
CA ARG A 408 31.38 4.75 -20.17
C ARG A 408 32.30 3.91 -21.08
N GLU A 409 33.54 3.68 -20.66
CA GLU A 409 34.52 2.86 -21.37
C GLU A 409 34.39 1.36 -21.04
N THR A 410 33.34 0.95 -20.31
CA THR A 410 33.15 -0.45 -19.94
C THR A 410 33.14 -1.36 -21.17
N PRO A 411 33.87 -2.50 -21.13
CA PRO A 411 33.80 -3.51 -22.19
C PRO A 411 32.52 -4.37 -22.10
N ASN A 412 31.78 -4.30 -20.98
CA ASN A 412 30.60 -5.12 -20.78
C ASN A 412 29.49 -4.66 -21.74
N ARG A 413 29.07 -5.56 -22.60
CA ARG A 413 28.00 -5.31 -23.57
C ARG A 413 27.19 -6.56 -23.79
N THR A 414 25.87 -6.42 -23.76
CA THR A 414 24.94 -7.52 -23.96
C THR A 414 23.87 -7.15 -24.98
N LEU A 415 23.23 -8.17 -25.55
CA LEU A 415 22.13 -8.02 -26.49
C LEU A 415 20.84 -8.55 -25.88
N SER A 416 19.87 -7.68 -25.69
CA SER A 416 18.52 -8.01 -25.29
C SER A 416 17.57 -7.96 -26.49
N ARG A 417 16.72 -8.97 -26.62
CA ARG A 417 15.64 -9.00 -27.61
C ARG A 417 14.26 -8.76 -26.96
N CYS A 418 14.24 -8.46 -25.67
CA CYS A 418 12.99 -8.21 -24.97
C CYS A 418 12.25 -7.00 -25.55
N PRO A 419 10.93 -7.06 -25.59
CA PRO A 419 10.07 -8.03 -24.90
C PRO A 419 9.78 -9.34 -25.64
N ASP A 420 10.67 -9.87 -26.45
CA ASP A 420 10.52 -11.16 -27.11
C ASP A 420 10.40 -12.28 -26.07
N LEU A 421 9.26 -12.98 -26.08
CA LEU A 421 8.97 -14.09 -25.17
C LEU A 421 9.92 -15.28 -25.33
N SER A 422 10.57 -15.42 -26.48
CA SER A 422 11.51 -16.51 -26.78
C SER A 422 12.94 -16.23 -26.28
N CYS A 423 13.24 -15.00 -25.84
CA CYS A 423 14.61 -14.57 -25.54
C CYS A 423 15.20 -15.28 -24.32
N CYS A 424 14.75 -14.97 -23.12
CA CYS A 424 15.35 -15.49 -21.88
C CYS A 424 14.37 -16.24 -20.98
N LYS A 425 13.10 -16.29 -21.33
CA LYS A 425 12.05 -16.98 -20.57
C LYS A 425 11.93 -18.46 -20.95
N SER A 426 12.50 -18.88 -22.08
CA SER A 426 12.52 -20.26 -22.53
C SER A 426 13.93 -20.84 -22.42
N PRO A 427 14.11 -22.04 -21.86
CA PRO A 427 15.40 -22.69 -21.84
C PRO A 427 15.83 -23.03 -23.29
N SER A 428 17.13 -23.17 -23.51
CA SER A 428 17.62 -23.68 -24.80
C SER A 428 17.01 -25.06 -25.10
N ASN A 429 16.89 -25.41 -26.38
CA ASN A 429 16.32 -26.68 -26.77
C ASN A 429 17.09 -27.87 -26.13
N GLU A 430 18.38 -27.73 -25.96
CA GLU A 430 19.27 -28.74 -25.37
C GLU A 430 18.95 -28.95 -23.87
N LEU A 431 18.80 -27.84 -23.12
CA LEU A 431 18.42 -27.89 -21.71
C LEU A 431 16.97 -28.38 -21.53
N ALA A 432 16.06 -27.95 -22.40
CA ALA A 432 14.68 -28.40 -22.37
C ALA A 432 14.60 -29.93 -22.63
N GLN A 433 15.30 -30.47 -23.63
CA GLN A 433 15.34 -31.92 -23.88
C GLN A 433 15.94 -32.68 -22.70
N ARG A 434 16.93 -32.13 -22.04
CA ARG A 434 17.61 -32.77 -20.92
C ARG A 434 16.78 -32.82 -19.66
N TRP A 435 16.03 -31.74 -19.33
CA TRP A 435 15.43 -31.56 -18.03
C TRP A 435 13.91 -31.47 -18.02
N ALA A 436 13.22 -31.28 -19.14
CA ALA A 436 11.76 -31.19 -19.18
C ALA A 436 11.10 -32.43 -18.56
N GLY A 437 10.26 -32.22 -17.57
CA GLY A 437 9.59 -33.32 -16.86
C GLY A 437 10.48 -34.13 -15.91
N LYS A 438 11.75 -33.77 -15.72
CA LYS A 438 12.70 -34.49 -14.86
C LYS A 438 13.08 -33.73 -13.57
N ALA A 439 12.59 -32.48 -13.40
CA ALA A 439 12.87 -31.69 -12.23
C ALA A 439 11.59 -31.01 -11.74
N TRP A 440 11.44 -30.93 -10.43
CA TRP A 440 10.37 -30.21 -9.78
C TRP A 440 11.01 -29.10 -8.97
N THR A 441 10.44 -27.88 -9.06
CA THR A 441 10.93 -26.73 -8.32
C THR A 441 9.88 -26.28 -7.31
N SER A 442 10.32 -25.84 -6.15
CA SER A 442 9.50 -25.09 -5.20
C SER A 442 9.76 -23.60 -5.44
N ALA A 443 8.75 -22.84 -5.82
CA ALA A 443 8.88 -21.39 -5.98
C ALA A 443 9.23 -20.76 -4.63
N LYS A 444 10.16 -19.78 -4.62
CA LYS A 444 10.28 -18.86 -3.49
C LYS A 444 8.90 -18.22 -3.31
N LEU A 445 8.36 -18.23 -2.09
CA LEU A 445 7.04 -17.66 -1.73
C LEU A 445 6.90 -16.15 -1.98
N HIS A 446 7.86 -15.54 -2.63
CA HIS A 446 7.93 -14.12 -2.95
C HIS A 446 7.37 -13.74 -4.31
N ALA A 447 6.39 -14.49 -4.79
CA ALA A 447 5.59 -13.98 -5.90
C ALA A 447 4.75 -12.80 -5.39
N HIS A 448 5.41 -11.71 -5.01
CA HIS A 448 4.81 -10.47 -4.52
C HIS A 448 3.81 -9.84 -5.48
N ILE A 449 3.85 -10.28 -6.72
CA ILE A 449 2.89 -9.93 -7.78
C ILE A 449 1.46 -10.27 -7.41
N LEU A 450 1.29 -11.34 -6.62
CA LEU A 450 0.01 -11.84 -6.13
C LEU A 450 -0.10 -11.71 -4.61
N SER A 451 0.92 -11.16 -3.96
CA SER A 451 0.86 -10.91 -2.53
C SER A 451 -0.34 -10.01 -2.23
N PRO A 452 -1.27 -10.44 -1.38
CA PRO A 452 -2.31 -9.54 -0.93
C PRO A 452 -1.64 -8.31 -0.31
N LEU A 453 -2.25 -7.15 -0.48
CA LEU A 453 -1.86 -5.96 0.26
C LEU A 453 -1.74 -6.34 1.74
N PRO A 454 -0.76 -5.78 2.48
CA PRO A 454 -0.60 -6.10 3.89
C PRO A 454 -1.96 -6.08 4.58
N SER A 455 -2.27 -7.13 5.33
CA SER A 455 -3.48 -7.15 6.16
C SER A 455 -3.33 -6.05 7.21
N GLY A 456 -4.28 -5.15 7.27
CA GLY A 456 -4.29 -4.00 8.17
C GLY A 456 -5.06 -2.84 7.55
N THR A 457 -5.34 -1.83 8.36
CA THR A 457 -5.89 -0.58 7.87
C THR A 457 -4.86 0.18 7.04
N PHE A 458 -5.28 1.09 6.25
CA PHE A 458 -4.47 2.05 5.54
C PHE A 458 -3.73 2.95 6.55
N PRO A 459 -2.42 2.97 6.54
CA PRO A 459 -1.42 2.46 5.58
C PRO A 459 -0.79 1.09 5.92
N GLY A 460 -1.53 0.13 6.46
CA GLY A 460 -1.03 -1.17 6.89
C GLY A 460 -0.49 -1.17 8.33
N VAL A 461 -0.92 -0.20 9.13
CA VAL A 461 -0.61 -0.07 10.55
C VAL A 461 -1.71 -0.75 11.37
N ASP A 462 -1.33 -1.45 12.44
CA ASP A 462 -2.27 -1.99 13.40
C ASP A 462 -2.73 -0.86 14.35
N ASP A 463 -3.98 -0.44 14.24
CA ASP A 463 -4.55 0.64 15.04
C ASP A 463 -4.58 0.30 16.53
N GLN A 464 -4.75 -0.98 16.89
CA GLN A 464 -4.74 -1.39 18.29
C GLN A 464 -3.36 -1.18 18.90
N GLU A 465 -2.28 -1.60 18.22
CA GLU A 465 -0.91 -1.35 18.68
C GLU A 465 -0.60 0.13 18.71
N LEU A 466 -1.01 0.88 17.69
CA LEU A 466 -0.77 2.32 17.58
C LEU A 466 -1.45 3.09 18.73
N TYR A 467 -2.73 2.84 18.96
CA TYR A 467 -3.47 3.58 20.02
C TYR A 467 -3.01 3.19 21.42
N ALA A 468 -2.66 1.92 21.66
CA ALA A 468 -2.05 1.48 22.92
C ALA A 468 -0.69 2.16 23.15
N PHE A 469 0.14 2.30 22.11
CA PHE A 469 1.41 3.01 22.18
C PHE A 469 1.21 4.49 22.53
N LEU A 470 0.30 5.19 21.85
CA LEU A 470 0.01 6.61 22.10
C LEU A 470 -0.54 6.84 23.51
N ASP A 471 -1.45 5.99 23.98
CA ASP A 471 -2.01 6.07 25.34
C ASP A 471 -0.93 5.89 26.42
N ALA A 472 0.02 4.98 26.18
CA ALA A 472 1.17 4.77 27.09
C ALA A 472 2.16 5.95 27.13
N HIS A 473 2.17 6.84 26.11
CA HIS A 473 3.09 7.96 25.96
C HIS A 473 2.38 9.34 26.07
N ALA A 474 1.12 9.37 26.47
CA ALA A 474 0.30 10.58 26.53
C ALA A 474 0.69 11.55 27.68
N GLU A 475 1.62 11.18 28.61
CA GLU A 475 2.10 12.04 29.71
C GLU A 475 3.17 13.05 29.29
#